data_1025a9e04e31975091d8de84c7b623fb
#
_entry.id   1025a9e04e31975091d8de84c7b623fb
#
_cell.length_a   1.000
_cell.length_b   1.000
_cell.length_c   1.000
_cell.angle_alpha   90.00
_cell.angle_beta   90.00
_cell.angle_gamma   90.00
#
_symmetry.space_group_name_H-M   'P 1'
#
loop_
_entity.id
_entity.type
_entity.pdbx_description
1 polymer ?
#
loop_
_entity_poly.entity_id
_entity_poly.type
_entity_poly.pdbx_seq_one_letter_code
_entity_poly.pdbx_strand_id
1 'polypeptide(L)'
;SYVRTQRDLSLYGIKTFFCSNVCAAYKKEIYQELGGFVRKTIFNEDMIYAGKLIQMGYGIAYAADAKVIHSHNYSCMQQFHRNFDLGVSQAEHPEIFAGVPSEGEGIKLVKKTINYLIQKRKIWMIPGVILQSGCKYAGYLSGKNYRKLPRKMILWCTMNREYWNV
;
A
#
# COMPACT_ATOMS: atom_id res chain seq x y z
N SER A 1 -18.08 -2.74 -10.71
CA SER A 1 -18.03 -3.52 -9.47
C SER A 1 -17.47 -4.91 -9.72
N TYR A 2 -16.78 -5.50 -8.78
CA TYR A 2 -16.24 -6.87 -8.82
C TYR A 2 -16.00 -7.40 -7.40
N VAL A 3 -15.80 -8.72 -7.28
CA VAL A 3 -15.39 -9.37 -6.05
C VAL A 3 -14.02 -10.01 -6.26
N ARG A 4 -13.12 -9.86 -5.29
CA ARG A 4 -11.83 -10.54 -5.22
C ARG A 4 -11.87 -11.64 -4.17
N THR A 5 -11.29 -12.77 -4.50
CA THR A 5 -11.19 -13.95 -3.65
C THR A 5 -9.77 -14.52 -3.71
N GLN A 6 -9.50 -15.56 -2.95
CA GLN A 6 -8.21 -16.26 -2.97
C GLN A 6 -7.81 -16.75 -4.39
N ARG A 7 -8.79 -17.11 -5.23
CA ARG A 7 -8.56 -17.55 -6.61
C ARG A 7 -7.96 -16.48 -7.51
N ASP A 8 -8.16 -15.22 -7.14
CA ASP A 8 -7.67 -14.05 -7.88
C ASP A 8 -6.20 -13.72 -7.58
N LEU A 9 -5.62 -14.34 -6.54
CA LEU A 9 -4.28 -14.00 -6.05
C LEU A 9 -3.19 -14.24 -7.10
N SER A 10 -3.28 -15.32 -7.85
CA SER A 10 -2.32 -15.65 -8.92
C SER A 10 -2.35 -14.66 -10.07
N LEU A 11 -3.52 -14.05 -10.36
CA LEU A 11 -3.71 -13.13 -11.48
C LEU A 11 -3.44 -11.67 -11.10
N TYR A 12 -3.88 -11.26 -9.91
CA TYR A 12 -3.84 -9.86 -9.49
C TYR A 12 -2.82 -9.56 -8.39
N GLY A 13 -2.16 -10.58 -7.82
CA GLY A 13 -1.17 -10.41 -6.77
C GLY A 13 -1.70 -9.57 -5.62
N ILE A 14 -0.91 -8.60 -5.16
CA ILE A 14 -1.24 -7.72 -4.03
C ILE A 14 -2.54 -6.92 -4.22
N LYS A 15 -3.00 -6.70 -5.45
CA LYS A 15 -4.28 -6.04 -5.72
C LYS A 15 -5.49 -6.85 -5.25
N THR A 16 -5.33 -8.15 -4.99
CA THR A 16 -6.38 -8.98 -4.40
C THR A 16 -6.71 -8.53 -2.98
N PHE A 17 -5.72 -7.99 -2.25
CA PHE A 17 -5.87 -7.47 -0.89
C PHE A 17 -6.26 -5.99 -0.85
N PHE A 18 -6.50 -5.37 -2.01
CA PHE A 18 -6.80 -3.93 -2.03
C PHE A 18 -8.09 -3.64 -1.27
N CYS A 19 -7.91 -2.94 -0.18
CA CYS A 19 -8.95 -2.36 0.66
C CYS A 19 -8.45 -1.01 1.14
N SER A 20 -9.34 -0.07 1.38
CA SER A 20 -8.96 1.25 1.89
C SER A 20 -9.98 1.75 2.89
N ASN A 21 -9.53 2.04 4.10
CA ASN A 21 -10.33 2.61 5.17
C ASN A 21 -10.91 4.00 4.85
N VAL A 22 -10.48 4.61 3.75
CA VAL A 22 -11.08 5.86 3.24
C VAL A 22 -12.56 5.68 2.91
N CYS A 23 -12.94 4.51 2.35
CA CYS A 23 -14.34 4.16 2.09
C CYS A 23 -14.48 2.63 2.09
N ALA A 24 -14.64 2.05 3.27
CA ALA A 24 -14.81 0.61 3.42
C ALA A 24 -15.92 0.30 4.42
N ALA A 25 -16.64 -0.81 4.18
CA ALA A 25 -17.60 -1.37 5.10
C ALA A 25 -17.21 -2.82 5.40
N TYR A 26 -17.29 -3.22 6.65
CA TYR A 26 -16.92 -4.55 7.12
C TYR A 26 -18.15 -5.24 7.73
N LYS A 27 -18.36 -6.52 7.40
CA LYS A 27 -19.35 -7.33 8.10
C LYS A 27 -18.87 -7.54 9.54
N LYS A 28 -19.65 -7.06 10.50
CA LYS A 28 -19.30 -7.02 11.92
C LYS A 28 -18.94 -8.43 12.46
N GLU A 29 -19.74 -9.42 12.10
CA GLU A 29 -19.55 -10.81 12.54
C GLU A 29 -18.18 -11.36 12.08
N ILE A 30 -17.84 -11.17 10.80
CA ILE A 30 -16.56 -11.61 10.22
C ILE A 30 -15.40 -10.80 10.81
N TYR A 31 -15.62 -9.50 11.02
CA TYR A 31 -14.59 -8.64 11.63
C TYR A 31 -14.24 -9.11 13.04
N GLN A 32 -15.24 -9.47 13.84
CA GLN A 32 -15.05 -10.00 15.19
C GLN A 32 -14.42 -11.41 15.18
N GLU A 33 -14.87 -12.28 14.31
CA GLU A 33 -14.34 -13.65 14.13
C GLU A 33 -12.84 -13.64 13.83
N LEU A 34 -12.40 -12.75 12.93
CA LEU A 34 -10.99 -12.63 12.52
C LEU A 34 -10.13 -11.78 13.48
N GLY A 35 -10.71 -11.32 14.60
CA GLY A 35 -10.01 -10.51 15.61
C GLY A 35 -9.77 -9.06 15.20
N GLY A 36 -10.44 -8.58 14.16
CA GLY A 36 -10.37 -7.19 13.70
C GLY A 36 -9.03 -6.78 13.11
N PHE A 37 -8.78 -5.47 13.13
CA PHE A 37 -7.50 -4.92 12.70
C PHE A 37 -6.36 -5.33 13.65
N VAL A 38 -5.16 -5.46 13.09
CA VAL A 38 -3.96 -5.66 13.89
C VAL A 38 -3.77 -4.50 14.88
N ARG A 39 -3.46 -4.83 16.14
CA ARG A 39 -3.36 -3.81 17.21
C ARG A 39 -2.14 -2.92 17.08
N LYS A 40 -1.05 -3.43 16.47
CA LYS A 40 0.19 -2.69 16.29
C LYS A 40 0.70 -2.90 14.86
N THR A 41 0.63 -1.86 14.08
CA THR A 41 1.28 -1.75 12.77
C THR A 41 1.55 -0.27 12.49
N ILE A 42 2.60 0.02 11.73
CA ILE A 42 2.93 1.40 11.34
C ILE A 42 2.06 1.89 10.18
N PHE A 43 1.55 0.95 9.38
CA PHE A 43 0.78 1.23 8.15
C PHE A 43 -0.01 -0.01 7.71
N ASN A 44 -0.93 0.14 6.74
CA ASN A 44 -1.64 -0.96 6.05
C ASN A 44 -2.54 -1.86 6.92
N GLU A 45 -3.08 -1.39 8.01
CA GLU A 45 -4.01 -2.16 8.84
C GLU A 45 -5.17 -2.73 8.03
N ASP A 46 -5.65 -1.99 7.04
CA ASP A 46 -6.72 -2.38 6.13
C ASP A 46 -6.29 -3.52 5.19
N MET A 47 -5.10 -3.42 4.58
CA MET A 47 -4.59 -4.47 3.69
C MET A 47 -4.17 -5.73 4.46
N ILE A 48 -3.66 -5.60 5.69
CA ILE A 48 -3.33 -6.73 6.56
C ILE A 48 -4.62 -7.50 6.90
N TYR A 49 -5.67 -6.78 7.29
CA TYR A 49 -6.97 -7.39 7.55
C TYR A 49 -7.56 -8.01 6.28
N ALA A 50 -7.50 -7.33 5.15
CA ALA A 50 -7.96 -7.82 3.86
C ALA A 50 -7.22 -9.11 3.44
N GLY A 51 -5.92 -9.20 3.70
CA GLY A 51 -5.13 -10.39 3.45
C GLY A 51 -5.59 -11.58 4.30
N LYS A 52 -5.81 -11.38 5.60
CA LYS A 52 -6.39 -12.41 6.49
C LYS A 52 -7.76 -12.88 5.97
N LEU A 53 -8.61 -11.94 5.59
CA LEU A 53 -9.96 -12.20 5.08
C LEU A 53 -9.92 -13.09 3.83
N ILE A 54 -9.04 -12.79 2.88
CA ILE A 54 -8.84 -13.60 1.67
C ILE A 54 -8.27 -14.98 2.01
N GLN A 55 -7.29 -15.08 2.92
CA GLN A 55 -6.70 -16.35 3.33
C GLN A 55 -7.71 -17.27 4.03
N MET A 56 -8.68 -16.70 4.72
CA MET A 56 -9.78 -17.45 5.38
C MET A 56 -10.93 -17.79 4.41
N GLY A 57 -10.77 -17.54 3.11
CA GLY A 57 -11.74 -17.91 2.08
C GLY A 57 -12.86 -16.90 1.84
N TYR A 58 -12.83 -15.75 2.51
CA TYR A 58 -13.76 -14.66 2.26
C TYR A 58 -13.41 -13.88 1.00
N GLY A 59 -14.27 -12.93 0.60
CA GLY A 59 -14.08 -12.08 -0.56
C GLY A 59 -14.14 -10.60 -0.21
N ILE A 60 -13.50 -9.80 -1.05
CA ILE A 60 -13.52 -8.34 -1.00
C ILE A 60 -14.32 -7.83 -2.20
N ALA A 61 -15.45 -7.18 -1.93
CA ALA A 61 -16.28 -6.56 -2.96
C ALA A 61 -15.84 -5.11 -3.19
N TYR A 62 -15.53 -4.78 -4.44
CA TYR A 62 -15.30 -3.41 -4.89
C TYR A 62 -16.59 -2.85 -5.51
N ALA A 63 -17.18 -1.86 -4.86
CA ALA A 63 -18.38 -1.17 -5.31
C ALA A 63 -17.96 0.10 -6.08
N ALA A 64 -18.01 0.05 -7.43
CA ALA A 64 -17.56 1.15 -8.29
C ALA A 64 -18.41 2.44 -8.13
N ASP A 65 -19.65 2.29 -7.67
CA ASP A 65 -20.59 3.40 -7.48
C ASP A 65 -20.42 4.10 -6.13
N ALA A 66 -19.75 3.47 -5.14
CA ALA A 66 -19.39 4.09 -3.88
C ALA A 66 -18.17 4.99 -4.10
N LYS A 67 -18.40 6.28 -4.29
CA LYS A 67 -17.36 7.26 -4.62
C LYS A 67 -17.17 8.25 -3.50
N VAL A 68 -15.91 8.50 -3.15
CA VAL A 68 -15.51 9.54 -2.19
C VAL A 68 -14.42 10.42 -2.82
N ILE A 69 -14.42 11.69 -2.47
CA ILE A 69 -13.32 12.60 -2.83
C ILE A 69 -12.27 12.51 -1.73
N HIS A 70 -11.11 12.00 -2.08
CA HIS A 70 -9.98 11.86 -1.17
C HIS A 70 -8.68 12.18 -1.91
N SER A 71 -7.94 13.15 -1.40
CA SER A 71 -6.65 13.53 -2.00
C SER A 71 -5.63 13.91 -0.95
N HIS A 72 -4.37 13.67 -1.27
CA HIS A 72 -3.22 14.08 -0.50
C HIS A 72 -2.20 14.73 -1.43
N ASN A 73 -1.84 15.97 -1.16
CA ASN A 73 -0.79 16.69 -1.88
C ASN A 73 0.54 16.49 -1.17
N TYR A 74 1.10 15.29 -1.27
CA TYR A 74 2.39 14.98 -0.66
C TYR A 74 3.56 15.48 -1.52
N SER A 75 4.54 16.15 -0.89
CA SER A 75 5.85 16.40 -1.48
C SER A 75 6.61 15.10 -1.74
N CYS A 76 7.69 15.14 -2.54
CA CYS A 76 8.55 13.99 -2.78
C CYS A 76 9.07 13.38 -1.48
N MET A 77 9.46 14.21 -0.51
CA MET A 77 9.97 13.73 0.78
C MET A 77 8.85 13.06 1.62
N GLN A 78 7.66 13.65 1.65
CA GLN A 78 6.52 13.01 2.32
C GLN A 78 6.13 11.69 1.66
N GLN A 79 6.24 11.60 0.32
CA GLN A 79 6.05 10.34 -0.41
C GLN A 79 7.12 9.29 -0.03
N PHE A 80 8.37 9.72 0.15
CA PHE A 80 9.44 8.85 0.63
C PHE A 80 9.12 8.30 2.02
N HIS A 81 8.81 9.17 3.00
CA HIS A 81 8.53 8.77 4.37
C HIS A 81 7.31 7.83 4.46
N ARG A 82 6.22 8.17 3.76
CA ARG A 82 5.02 7.34 3.71
C ARG A 82 5.30 5.94 3.14
N ASN A 83 6.08 5.87 2.07
CA ASN A 83 6.42 4.58 1.46
C ASN A 83 7.48 3.82 2.27
N PHE A 84 8.31 4.50 3.06
CA PHE A 84 9.15 3.85 4.06
C PHE A 84 8.29 3.09 5.07
N ASP A 85 7.30 3.73 5.66
CA ASP A 85 6.39 3.11 6.62
C ASP A 85 5.58 1.96 5.98
N LEU A 86 5.18 2.11 4.71
CA LEU A 86 4.57 1.04 3.91
C LEU A 86 5.51 -0.18 3.79
N GLY A 87 6.78 0.05 3.46
CA GLY A 87 7.79 -1.00 3.35
C GLY A 87 8.04 -1.71 4.68
N VAL A 88 8.13 -0.96 5.78
CA VAL A 88 8.24 -1.50 7.15
C VAL A 88 7.06 -2.40 7.46
N SER A 89 5.84 -1.92 7.27
CA SER A 89 4.62 -2.69 7.54
C SER A 89 4.61 -4.02 6.77
N GLN A 90 4.96 -4.01 5.49
CA GLN A 90 5.04 -5.25 4.72
C GLN A 90 6.16 -6.20 5.16
N ALA A 91 7.28 -5.67 5.68
CA ALA A 91 8.37 -6.48 6.22
C ALA A 91 8.04 -7.10 7.58
N GLU A 92 7.14 -6.48 8.35
CA GLU A 92 6.68 -6.94 9.66
C GLU A 92 5.54 -7.95 9.57
N HIS A 93 4.84 -7.99 8.43
CA HIS A 93 3.71 -8.90 8.19
C HIS A 93 3.98 -9.86 7.02
N PRO A 94 5.04 -10.70 7.11
CA PRO A 94 5.36 -11.67 6.06
C PRO A 94 4.25 -12.70 5.85
N GLU A 95 3.45 -13.02 6.88
CA GLU A 95 2.30 -13.93 6.83
C GLU A 95 1.24 -13.50 5.82
N ILE A 96 1.20 -12.20 5.49
CA ILE A 96 0.26 -11.64 4.51
C ILE A 96 0.97 -11.34 3.18
N PHE A 97 2.17 -10.75 3.23
CA PHE A 97 2.82 -10.17 2.07
C PHE A 97 3.93 -11.03 1.46
N ALA A 98 4.41 -12.10 2.16
CA ALA A 98 5.41 -12.99 1.59
C ALA A 98 4.84 -13.75 0.37
N GLY A 99 5.59 -13.77 -0.73
CA GLY A 99 5.16 -14.42 -1.97
C GLY A 99 4.15 -13.63 -2.82
N VAL A 100 3.78 -12.41 -2.38
CA VAL A 100 2.87 -11.53 -3.13
C VAL A 100 3.65 -10.27 -3.56
N PRO A 101 4.27 -10.28 -4.75
CA PRO A 101 5.10 -9.16 -5.19
C PRO A 101 4.26 -7.90 -5.44
N SER A 102 4.76 -6.78 -4.95
CA SER A 102 4.13 -5.45 -5.08
C SER A 102 4.87 -4.51 -6.03
N GLU A 103 6.17 -4.72 -6.26
CA GLU A 103 7.03 -3.79 -6.99
C GLU A 103 6.65 -3.63 -8.48
N GLY A 104 6.25 -4.72 -9.12
CA GLY A 104 5.85 -4.70 -10.53
C GLY A 104 4.64 -3.81 -10.83
N GLU A 105 3.74 -3.65 -9.88
CA GLU A 105 2.53 -2.83 -10.05
C GLU A 105 2.85 -1.33 -10.07
N GLY A 106 3.80 -0.88 -9.27
CA GLY A 106 4.28 0.51 -9.30
C GLY A 106 4.87 0.87 -10.65
N ILE A 107 5.72 0.01 -11.22
CA ILE A 107 6.33 0.23 -12.55
C ILE A 107 5.26 0.28 -13.65
N LYS A 108 4.28 -0.63 -13.62
CA LYS A 108 3.16 -0.62 -14.58
C LYS A 108 2.37 0.69 -14.52
N LEU A 109 2.11 1.20 -13.31
CA LEU A 109 1.40 2.46 -13.11
C LEU A 109 2.19 3.64 -13.67
N VAL A 110 3.50 3.72 -13.41
CA VAL A 110 4.38 4.78 -13.93
C VAL A 110 4.37 4.79 -15.45
N LYS A 111 4.58 3.62 -16.10
CA LYS A 111 4.53 3.49 -17.57
C LYS A 111 3.17 3.95 -18.13
N LYS A 112 2.07 3.53 -17.52
CA LYS A 112 0.71 3.95 -17.94
C LYS A 112 0.51 5.46 -17.81
N THR A 113 1.02 6.06 -16.72
CA THR A 113 0.92 7.50 -16.49
C THR A 113 1.74 8.27 -17.53
N ILE A 114 2.97 7.84 -17.82
CA ILE A 114 3.82 8.47 -18.84
C ILE A 114 3.14 8.42 -20.21
N ASN A 115 2.65 7.26 -20.62
CA ASN A 115 1.94 7.10 -21.89
C ASN A 115 0.71 8.03 -21.99
N TYR A 116 -0.06 8.13 -20.91
CA TYR A 116 -1.19 9.05 -20.84
C TYR A 116 -0.77 10.52 -21.02
N LEU A 117 0.33 10.93 -20.35
CA LEU A 117 0.85 12.30 -20.46
C LEU A 117 1.34 12.62 -21.87
N ILE A 118 2.00 11.66 -22.54
CA ILE A 118 2.41 11.80 -23.94
C ILE A 118 1.18 11.98 -24.85
N GLN A 119 0.18 11.12 -24.72
CA GLN A 119 -1.08 11.21 -25.51
C GLN A 119 -1.79 12.55 -25.28
N LYS A 120 -1.75 13.08 -24.06
CA LYS A 120 -2.34 14.40 -23.71
C LYS A 120 -1.43 15.58 -24.01
N ARG A 121 -0.25 15.35 -24.65
CA ARG A 121 0.77 16.38 -24.94
C ARG A 121 1.24 17.14 -23.69
N LYS A 122 1.24 16.50 -22.50
CA LYS A 122 1.69 17.08 -21.22
C LYS A 122 3.06 16.53 -20.82
N ILE A 123 4.01 16.49 -21.76
CA ILE A 123 5.32 15.87 -21.58
C ILE A 123 6.18 16.56 -20.49
N TRP A 124 5.96 17.85 -20.24
CA TRP A 124 6.67 18.61 -19.17
C TRP A 124 6.36 18.11 -17.76
N MET A 125 5.29 17.34 -17.57
CA MET A 125 4.95 16.72 -16.27
C MET A 125 5.71 15.42 -16.02
N ILE A 126 6.32 14.81 -17.05
CA ILE A 126 6.99 13.49 -16.94
C ILE A 126 8.14 13.51 -15.93
N PRO A 127 9.05 14.54 -15.92
CA PRO A 127 10.11 14.59 -14.92
C PRO A 127 9.60 14.56 -13.48
N GLY A 128 8.49 15.26 -13.20
CA GLY A 128 7.85 15.26 -11.89
C GLY A 128 7.30 13.88 -11.51
N VAL A 129 6.68 13.16 -12.45
CA VAL A 129 6.20 11.79 -12.23
C VAL A 129 7.35 10.84 -11.93
N ILE A 130 8.46 10.94 -12.67
CA ILE A 130 9.65 10.11 -12.45
C ILE A 130 10.25 10.39 -11.07
N LEU A 131 10.44 11.67 -10.71
CA LEU A 131 11.00 12.07 -9.42
C LEU A 131 10.15 11.55 -8.26
N GLN A 132 8.83 11.79 -8.29
CA GLN A 132 7.91 11.32 -7.25
C GLN A 132 7.90 9.79 -7.15
N SER A 133 7.93 9.08 -8.28
CA SER A 133 7.97 7.63 -8.30
C SER A 133 9.29 7.08 -7.76
N GLY A 134 10.40 7.76 -8.04
CA GLY A 134 11.72 7.46 -7.47
C GLY A 134 11.73 7.63 -5.95
N CYS A 135 11.17 8.72 -5.42
CA CYS A 135 11.03 8.94 -3.97
C CYS A 135 10.20 7.84 -3.31
N LYS A 136 9.05 7.46 -3.90
CA LYS A 136 8.21 6.36 -3.41
C LYS A 136 8.99 5.04 -3.36
N TYR A 137 9.67 4.71 -4.45
CA TYR A 137 10.39 3.45 -4.55
C TYR A 137 11.58 3.38 -3.60
N ALA A 138 12.35 4.47 -3.48
CA ALA A 138 13.47 4.56 -2.55
C ALA A 138 12.99 4.41 -1.09
N GLY A 139 11.88 5.10 -0.72
CA GLY A 139 11.26 4.95 0.59
C GLY A 139 10.85 3.50 0.85
N TYR A 140 10.12 2.90 -0.07
CA TYR A 140 9.64 1.53 0.03
C TYR A 140 10.78 0.51 0.22
N LEU A 141 11.83 0.57 -0.60
CA LEU A 141 12.99 -0.31 -0.48
C LEU A 141 13.73 -0.14 0.85
N SER A 142 13.90 1.12 1.29
CA SER A 142 14.50 1.41 2.59
C SER A 142 13.67 0.83 3.73
N GLY A 143 12.33 0.97 3.66
CA GLY A 143 11.41 0.40 4.62
C GLY A 143 11.43 -1.13 4.64
N LYS A 144 11.44 -1.80 3.49
CA LYS A 144 11.58 -3.27 3.40
C LYS A 144 12.86 -3.77 4.07
N ASN A 145 13.91 -2.96 4.06
CA ASN A 145 15.22 -3.30 4.64
C ASN A 145 15.51 -2.56 5.96
N TYR A 146 14.50 -2.02 6.63
CA TYR A 146 14.67 -1.16 7.81
C TYR A 146 15.53 -1.79 8.92
N ARG A 147 15.47 -3.12 9.08
CA ARG A 147 16.27 -3.85 10.08
C ARG A 147 17.78 -3.71 9.89
N LYS A 148 18.23 -3.32 8.68
CA LYS A 148 19.65 -3.06 8.37
C LYS A 148 20.06 -1.60 8.64
N LEU A 149 19.10 -0.72 8.96
CA LEU A 149 19.34 0.69 9.17
C LEU A 149 19.56 1.00 10.65
N PRO A 150 20.48 1.92 10.97
CA PRO A 150 20.63 2.41 12.34
C PRO A 150 19.38 3.18 12.78
N ARG A 151 19.05 3.15 14.09
CA ARG A 151 17.84 3.77 14.65
C ARG A 151 17.66 5.24 14.23
N LYS A 152 18.74 6.02 14.18
CA LYS A 152 18.69 7.42 13.75
C LYS A 152 18.15 7.57 12.31
N MET A 153 18.56 6.68 11.40
CA MET A 153 18.06 6.68 10.03
C MET A 153 16.60 6.25 9.94
N ILE A 154 16.19 5.25 10.72
CA ILE A 154 14.78 4.83 10.80
C ILE A 154 13.91 6.02 11.22
N LEU A 155 14.29 6.72 12.29
CA LEU A 155 13.56 7.89 12.81
C LEU A 155 13.55 9.07 11.84
N TRP A 156 14.53 9.17 10.95
CA TRP A 156 14.55 10.16 9.89
C TRP A 156 13.66 9.74 8.71
N CYS A 157 13.64 8.45 8.37
CA CYS A 157 12.87 7.91 7.24
C CYS A 157 11.37 7.79 7.51
N THR A 158 10.95 7.58 8.75
CA THR A 158 9.55 7.35 9.10
C THR A 158 8.72 8.63 9.13
N MET A 159 7.46 8.52 8.75
CA MET A 159 6.45 9.56 8.98
C MET A 159 5.87 9.47 10.40
N ASN A 160 5.86 8.28 11.00
CA ASN A 160 5.28 7.99 12.32
C ASN A 160 6.38 7.65 13.34
N ARG A 161 7.00 8.68 13.94
CA ARG A 161 8.08 8.50 14.94
C ARG A 161 7.60 7.85 16.23
N GLU A 162 6.35 8.06 16.61
CA GLU A 162 5.77 7.51 17.84
C GLU A 162 5.71 5.98 17.82
N TYR A 163 5.54 5.39 16.64
CA TYR A 163 5.57 3.94 16.47
C TYR A 163 6.85 3.30 17.01
N TRP A 164 7.96 4.02 16.96
CA TRP A 164 9.30 3.56 17.34
C TRP A 164 9.69 3.85 18.80
N ASN A 165 8.82 4.51 19.57
CA ASN A 165 9.05 4.86 20.97
C ASN A 165 8.58 3.76 21.94
N VAL A 166 8.86 2.49 21.61
CA VAL A 166 8.55 1.33 22.44
C VAL A 166 9.82 0.72 23.01
#